data_0bc050a8587c667b1c9019d43971e421
#
_entry.id   0bc050a8587c667b1c9019d43971e421
#
_cell.length_a   1.000
_cell.length_b   1.000
_cell.length_c   1.000
_cell.angle_alpha   90.00
_cell.angle_beta   90.00
_cell.angle_gamma   90.00
#
_symmetry.space_group_name_H-M   'P 1'
#
loop_
_entity.id
_entity.type
_entity.pdbx_description
1 polymer ?
#
loop_
_entity_poly.entity_id
_entity_poly.type
_entity_poly.pdbx_seq_one_letter_code
_entity_poly.pdbx_strand_id
1 'polypeptide(L)' 'MKVTQIRSPAGRYAYQRATLKGLGLNKMNRSRVLEDTPAVRGMIERVRHLLRVEP' A
#
# COMPACT_ATOMS: atom_id res chain seq x y z
N MET A 1 -0.39 5.30 -11.26
CA MET A 1 -1.61 4.97 -10.51
C MET A 1 -1.58 5.59 -9.12
N LYS A 2 -2.72 5.91 -8.60
CA LYS A 2 -2.83 6.50 -7.28
C LYS A 2 -3.26 5.44 -6.28
N VAL A 3 -2.55 5.35 -5.18
CA VAL A 3 -2.81 4.37 -4.13
C VAL A 3 -3.03 5.11 -2.82
N THR A 4 -4.13 4.79 -2.14
CA THR A 4 -4.50 5.42 -0.87
C THR A 4 -4.67 4.34 0.19
N GLN A 5 -4.05 4.53 1.35
CA GLN A 5 -4.24 3.63 2.47
C GLN A 5 -5.59 3.93 3.14
N ILE A 6 -6.47 2.93 3.13
CA ILE A 6 -7.81 3.08 3.69
C ILE A 6 -8.00 2.32 4.99
N ARG A 7 -7.09 1.42 5.33
CA ARG A 7 -7.14 0.64 6.57
C ARG A 7 -5.78 0.58 7.23
N SER A 8 -5.78 0.51 8.56
CA SER A 8 -4.55 0.38 9.34
C SER A 8 -4.05 -1.07 9.30
N PRO A 9 -2.71 -1.28 9.25
CA PRO A 9 -2.13 -2.62 9.37
C PRO A 9 -2.07 -3.10 10.82
N ALA A 10 -2.64 -2.37 11.77
CA ALA A 10 -2.60 -2.73 13.18
C ALA A 10 -3.16 -4.15 13.39
N GLY A 11 -2.45 -4.96 14.18
CA GLY A 11 -2.84 -6.34 14.42
C GLY A 11 -2.54 -7.29 13.27
N ARG A 12 -1.88 -6.81 12.23
CA ARG A 12 -1.51 -7.60 11.06
C ARG A 12 -0.03 -8.01 11.11
N TYR A 13 0.38 -8.79 10.13
CA TYR A 13 1.76 -9.25 10.05
C TYR A 13 2.73 -8.11 9.79
N ALA A 14 3.95 -8.26 10.33
CA ALA A 14 4.97 -7.22 10.19
C ALA A 14 5.33 -6.93 8.74
N TYR A 15 5.27 -7.94 7.85
CA TYR A 15 5.60 -7.72 6.44
C TYR A 15 4.64 -6.75 5.77
N GLN A 16 3.40 -6.66 6.25
CA GLN A 16 2.42 -5.73 5.69
C GLN A 16 2.81 -4.29 6.00
N ARG A 17 3.27 -4.03 7.22
CA ARG A 17 3.79 -2.72 7.59
C ARG A 17 5.00 -2.34 6.76
N ALA A 18 5.93 -3.28 6.60
CA ALA A 18 7.13 -3.04 5.80
C ALA A 18 6.78 -2.74 4.35
N THR A 19 5.80 -3.47 3.80
CA THR A 19 5.35 -3.25 2.43
C THR A 19 4.72 -1.86 2.26
N LEU A 20 3.85 -1.46 3.18
CA LEU A 20 3.25 -0.13 3.14
C LEU A 20 4.30 0.97 3.24
N LYS A 21 5.28 0.79 4.12
CA LYS A 21 6.37 1.74 4.27
C LYS A 21 7.20 1.83 2.99
N GLY A 22 7.45 0.70 2.34
CA GLY A 22 8.15 0.66 1.07
C GLY A 22 7.41 1.38 -0.05
N LEU A 23 6.08 1.39 0.01
CA LEU A 23 5.24 2.12 -0.93
C LEU A 23 5.12 3.62 -0.59
N GLY A 24 5.65 4.04 0.55
CA GLY A 24 5.51 5.40 1.01
C GLY A 24 4.19 5.68 1.71
N LEU A 25 3.45 4.62 2.03
CA LEU A 25 2.18 4.70 2.72
C LEU A 25 2.39 4.15 4.13
N ASN A 26 2.28 4.92 5.13
CA ASN A 26 2.50 4.48 6.50
C ASN A 26 1.50 5.11 7.45
N LYS A 27 0.49 5.76 6.92
CA LYS A 27 -0.55 6.42 7.70
C LYS A 27 -1.89 6.29 6.98
N MET A 28 -2.94 6.25 7.77
CA MET A 28 -4.30 6.25 7.25
C MET A 28 -4.54 7.44 6.33
N ASN A 29 -5.27 7.18 5.25
CA ASN A 29 -5.67 8.19 4.27
C ASN A 29 -4.51 8.85 3.52
N ARG A 30 -3.30 8.33 3.66
CA ARG A 30 -2.18 8.82 2.87
C ARG A 30 -2.28 8.27 1.46
N SER A 31 -2.09 9.13 0.48
CA SER A 31 -2.11 8.77 -0.93
C SER A 31 -0.74 8.97 -1.57
N ARG A 32 -0.40 8.14 -2.53
CA ARG A 32 0.81 8.27 -3.33
C ARG A 32 0.51 7.93 -4.77
N VAL A 33 1.17 8.64 -5.67
CA VAL A 33 1.16 8.29 -7.09
C VAL A 33 2.39 7.45 -7.35
N LEU A 34 2.18 6.24 -7.85
CA LEU A 34 3.25 5.27 -8.06
C LEU A 34 3.28 4.84 -9.52
N GLU A 35 4.46 4.44 -9.98
CA GLU A 35 4.59 3.87 -11.30
C GLU A 35 3.97 2.48 -11.33
N ASP A 36 3.35 2.15 -12.45
CA ASP A 36 2.72 0.85 -12.64
C ASP A 36 3.76 -0.16 -13.15
N THR A 37 4.62 -0.61 -12.24
CA THR A 37 5.65 -1.59 -12.55
C THR A 37 5.32 -2.93 -11.91
N PRO A 38 5.86 -4.04 -12.42
CA PRO A 38 5.63 -5.35 -11.80
C PRO A 38 6.05 -5.40 -10.33
N ALA A 39 7.14 -4.72 -9.96
CA ALA A 39 7.60 -4.68 -8.58
C ALA A 39 6.58 -3.99 -7.67
N VAL A 40 6.08 -2.83 -8.11
CA VAL A 40 5.08 -2.08 -7.35
C VAL A 40 3.77 -2.86 -7.26
N ARG A 41 3.35 -3.48 -8.34
CA ARG A 41 2.14 -4.31 -8.33
C ARG A 41 2.25 -5.47 -7.35
N GLY A 42 3.41 -6.12 -7.29
CA GLY A 42 3.64 -7.20 -6.33
C GLY A 42 3.51 -6.74 -4.89
N MET A 43 4.03 -5.56 -4.59
CA MET A 43 3.90 -4.98 -3.25
C MET A 43 2.44 -4.64 -2.94
N ILE A 44 1.73 -4.07 -3.88
CA ILE A 44 0.32 -3.70 -3.71
C ILE A 44 -0.54 -4.94 -3.44
N GLU A 45 -0.30 -6.02 -4.17
CA GLU A 45 -1.07 -7.25 -3.99
C GLU A 45 -0.99 -7.79 -2.56
N ARG A 46 0.16 -7.63 -1.91
CA ARG A 46 0.35 -8.11 -0.54
C ARG A 46 -0.49 -7.35 0.48
N VAL A 47 -0.82 -6.10 0.20
CA VAL A 47 -1.55 -5.24 1.12
C VAL A 47 -2.81 -4.64 0.48
N ARG A 48 -3.28 -5.23 -0.60
CA ARG A 48 -4.40 -4.72 -1.38
C ARG A 48 -5.65 -4.50 -0.54
N HIS A 49 -5.88 -5.36 0.43
CA HIS A 49 -7.04 -5.24 1.32
C HIS A 49 -6.97 -4.00 2.23
N LEU A 50 -5.81 -3.36 2.31
CA LEU A 50 -5.60 -2.15 3.10
C LEU A 50 -5.58 -0.89 2.22
N LEU A 51 -5.65 -1.04 0.91
CA LEU A 51 -5.46 0.05 -0.04
C LEU A 51 -6.65 0.20 -0.97
N ARG A 52 -6.78 1.43 -1.46
CA ARG A 52 -7.64 1.74 -2.60
C ARG A 52 -6.74 2.14 -3.76
N VAL A 53 -6.85 1.44 -4.87
CA VAL A 53 -6.03 1.70 -6.06
C VAL A 53 -6.89 2.35 -7.13
N GLU A 54 -6.42 3.47 -7.65
CA GLU A 54 -7.06 4.18 -8.73
C GLU A 54 -6.13 4.27 -9.93
N PRO A 55 -6.65 4.11 -11.14
CA PRO A 55 -5.83 4.17 -12.34
C PRO A 55 -5.20 5.54 -12.58
#